data_b583203f8b398addacc53d8c9783f7b2
#
_entry.id   b583203f8b398addacc53d8c9783f7b2
#
_cell.length_a   1.000
_cell.length_b   1.000
_cell.length_c   1.000
_cell.angle_alpha   90.00
_cell.angle_beta   90.00
_cell.angle_gamma   90.00
#
_symmetry.space_group_name_H-M   'P 1'
#
loop_
_entity.id
_entity.type
_entity.pdbx_description
1 polymer ?
#
loop_
_entity_poly.entity_id
_entity_poly.type
_entity_poly.pdbx_seq_one_letter_code
_entity_poly.pdbx_strand_id
1 'polypeptide(L)'
;FSKIKKKDNISIYWNKIYEPDVIAKGKKIRDVFLKNEVEFKYFKGNILNEFQEVTKNDGTPFKVFTPFWRNAEQKYLGLPPSKNYIVKKKTKVISFFKNCVEPKSILPKKNWYKKFENYWKVSENDSKKVLSSLINDKIKEYGSARDFPSIEGTSKLSPYIKHGQIHVSTIWKKCNEIKSKGIGYRKYINELGWREFSHSLI
;
A
#
# COMPACT_ATOMS: atom_id res chain seq x y z
N PHE A 1 27.18 -6.03 -3.48
CA PHE A 1 27.63 -5.85 -4.88
C PHE A 1 28.93 -6.56 -5.20
N SER A 2 29.99 -6.44 -4.41
CA SER A 2 31.29 -7.06 -4.67
C SER A 2 31.27 -8.60 -4.88
N LYS A 3 30.17 -9.27 -4.49
CA LYS A 3 30.00 -10.73 -4.63
C LYS A 3 29.18 -11.15 -5.86
N ILE A 4 28.60 -10.19 -6.58
CA ILE A 4 27.83 -10.46 -7.81
C ILE A 4 28.80 -10.27 -8.98
N LYS A 5 28.89 -11.26 -9.84
CA LYS A 5 29.80 -11.22 -10.99
C LYS A 5 29.40 -10.09 -11.94
N LYS A 6 30.36 -9.30 -12.43
CA LYS A 6 30.16 -8.17 -13.37
C LYS A 6 29.41 -8.54 -14.67
N LYS A 7 29.20 -9.82 -14.95
CA LYS A 7 28.51 -10.33 -16.14
C LYS A 7 27.02 -10.60 -15.94
N ASP A 8 26.50 -10.46 -14.71
CA ASP A 8 25.10 -10.74 -14.44
C ASP A 8 24.27 -9.48 -14.74
N ASN A 9 23.24 -9.62 -15.57
CA ASN A 9 22.24 -8.56 -15.74
C ASN A 9 21.40 -8.47 -14.46
N ILE A 10 21.58 -7.38 -13.72
CA ILE A 10 20.92 -7.16 -12.44
C ILE A 10 19.84 -6.10 -12.63
N SER A 11 18.61 -6.43 -12.23
CA SER A 11 17.51 -5.48 -12.18
C SER A 11 16.95 -5.41 -10.75
N ILE A 12 16.74 -4.21 -10.24
CA ILE A 12 16.15 -3.96 -8.95
C ILE A 12 14.76 -3.36 -9.14
N TYR A 13 13.79 -3.97 -8.49
CA TYR A 13 12.39 -3.54 -8.47
C TYR A 13 12.06 -2.99 -7.11
N TRP A 14 11.52 -1.77 -7.06
CA TRP A 14 11.26 -1.05 -5.82
C TRP A 14 9.88 -0.39 -5.85
N ASN A 15 9.10 -0.56 -4.79
CA ASN A 15 7.88 0.21 -4.60
C ASN A 15 8.23 1.57 -3.98
N LYS A 16 7.67 2.65 -4.53
CA LYS A 16 7.84 3.98 -3.95
C LYS A 16 7.27 4.04 -2.54
N ILE A 17 7.98 4.74 -1.68
CA ILE A 17 7.54 5.12 -0.35
C ILE A 17 7.51 6.65 -0.35
N TYR A 18 6.45 7.22 0.20
CA TYR A 18 6.15 8.65 0.06
C TYR A 18 6.53 9.49 1.28
N GLU A 19 7.16 8.88 2.28
CA GLU A 19 7.68 9.57 3.45
C GLU A 19 8.98 10.32 3.07
N PRO A 20 9.11 11.63 3.37
CA PRO A 20 10.24 12.46 2.90
C PRO A 20 11.61 11.88 3.20
N ASP A 21 11.83 11.41 4.43
CA ASP A 21 13.10 10.81 4.86
C ASP A 21 13.45 9.54 4.08
N VAL A 22 12.42 8.73 3.74
CA VAL A 22 12.62 7.49 2.99
C VAL A 22 12.86 7.79 1.52
N ILE A 23 12.23 8.83 0.97
CA ILE A 23 12.50 9.32 -0.39
C ILE A 23 13.96 9.74 -0.51
N ALA A 24 14.48 10.52 0.45
CA ALA A 24 15.87 10.96 0.46
C ALA A 24 16.86 9.79 0.53
N LYS A 25 16.60 8.80 1.39
CA LYS A 25 17.39 7.57 1.49
C LYS A 25 17.31 6.74 0.21
N GLY A 26 16.12 6.57 -0.33
CA GLY A 26 15.87 5.83 -1.58
C GLY A 26 16.62 6.43 -2.77
N LYS A 27 16.68 7.77 -2.86
CA LYS A 27 17.45 8.48 -3.89
C LYS A 27 18.94 8.14 -3.79
N LYS A 28 19.54 8.18 -2.60
CA LYS A 28 20.96 7.82 -2.38
C LYS A 28 21.23 6.36 -2.79
N ILE A 29 20.35 5.44 -2.42
CA ILE A 29 20.47 4.02 -2.78
C ILE A 29 20.39 3.84 -4.29
N ARG A 30 19.42 4.47 -4.95
CA ARG A 30 19.28 4.44 -6.42
C ARG A 30 20.56 4.93 -7.10
N ASP A 31 21.12 6.05 -6.65
CA ASP A 31 22.30 6.63 -7.28
C ASP A 31 23.51 5.70 -7.17
N VAL A 32 23.63 4.92 -6.09
CA VAL A 32 24.65 3.86 -5.96
C VAL A 32 24.41 2.75 -7.00
N PHE A 33 23.17 2.33 -7.21
CA PHE A 33 22.86 1.27 -8.19
C PHE A 33 23.13 1.72 -9.62
N LEU A 34 22.70 2.93 -9.98
CA LEU A 34 22.93 3.50 -11.30
C LEU A 34 24.42 3.65 -11.63
N LYS A 35 25.25 4.06 -10.66
CA LYS A 35 26.73 4.09 -10.82
C LYS A 35 27.36 2.72 -11.06
N ASN A 36 26.67 1.65 -10.71
CA ASN A 36 27.15 0.27 -10.93
C ASN A 36 26.41 -0.43 -12.08
N GLU A 37 25.79 0.33 -13.00
CA GLU A 37 25.10 -0.17 -14.18
C GLU A 37 23.98 -1.16 -13.88
N VAL A 38 23.32 -1.01 -12.70
CA VAL A 38 22.21 -1.84 -12.28
C VAL A 38 20.91 -1.20 -12.74
N GLU A 39 20.07 -1.94 -13.45
CA GLU A 39 18.74 -1.49 -13.84
C GLU A 39 17.87 -1.27 -12.60
N PHE A 40 17.21 -0.11 -12.53
CA PHE A 40 16.36 0.23 -11.40
C PHE A 40 14.96 0.63 -11.86
N LYS A 41 13.94 -0.12 -11.42
CA LYS A 41 12.54 0.13 -11.77
C LYS A 41 11.71 0.47 -10.55
N TYR A 42 11.00 1.60 -10.63
CA TYR A 42 10.03 2.03 -9.63
C TYR A 42 8.63 1.59 -10.00
N PHE A 43 7.87 1.18 -8.98
CA PHE A 43 6.43 0.97 -9.07
C PHE A 43 5.71 1.88 -8.08
N LYS A 44 4.43 2.17 -8.36
CA LYS A 44 3.57 2.84 -7.38
C LYS A 44 3.59 2.05 -6.07
N GLY A 45 3.71 2.78 -4.98
CA GLY A 45 3.60 2.22 -3.64
C GLY A 45 2.13 2.03 -3.25
N ASN A 46 1.83 2.34 -2.03
CA ASN A 46 0.51 2.12 -1.42
C ASN A 46 -0.50 3.25 -1.68
N ILE A 47 -0.40 3.97 -2.78
CA ILE A 47 -1.34 5.02 -3.20
C ILE A 47 -2.05 4.65 -4.50
N LEU A 48 -3.20 5.25 -4.76
CA LEU A 48 -3.98 5.04 -5.98
C LEU A 48 -3.39 5.79 -7.16
N ASN A 49 -3.02 7.06 -6.98
CA ASN A 49 -2.39 7.89 -8.00
C ASN A 49 -1.14 8.58 -7.45
N GLU A 50 -0.16 8.80 -8.33
CA GLU A 50 0.96 9.68 -8.01
C GLU A 50 0.45 11.12 -7.82
N PHE A 51 1.16 11.93 -7.03
CA PHE A 51 0.73 13.29 -6.68
C PHE A 51 0.51 14.17 -7.90
N GLN A 52 1.32 13.97 -8.94
CA GLN A 52 1.24 14.73 -10.20
C GLN A 52 0.06 14.31 -11.08
N GLU A 53 -0.55 13.17 -10.81
CA GLU A 53 -1.70 12.66 -11.59
C GLU A 53 -3.02 13.34 -11.18
N VAL A 54 -3.08 13.96 -9.98
CA VAL A 54 -4.28 14.64 -9.46
C VAL A 54 -3.94 16.08 -9.10
N THR A 55 -3.99 16.94 -10.08
CA THR A 55 -3.70 18.38 -9.96
C THR A 55 -4.87 19.20 -10.48
N LYS A 56 -4.87 20.49 -10.16
CA LYS A 56 -5.74 21.48 -10.80
C LYS A 56 -5.33 21.68 -12.26
N ASN A 57 -6.13 22.45 -13.00
CA ASN A 57 -5.85 22.76 -14.42
C ASN A 57 -4.54 23.52 -14.63
N ASP A 58 -4.12 24.29 -13.64
CA ASP A 58 -2.85 25.03 -13.62
C ASP A 58 -1.63 24.18 -13.20
N GLY A 59 -1.84 22.86 -12.98
CA GLY A 59 -0.80 21.94 -12.55
C GLY A 59 -0.50 21.99 -11.05
N THR A 60 -1.12 22.89 -10.29
CA THR A 60 -0.89 23.01 -8.84
C THR A 60 -1.70 21.95 -8.05
N PRO A 61 -1.21 21.53 -6.86
CA PRO A 61 -1.93 20.56 -6.03
C PRO A 61 -3.19 21.18 -5.43
N PHE A 62 -4.17 20.31 -5.16
CA PHE A 62 -5.35 20.68 -4.40
C PHE A 62 -4.99 20.90 -2.92
N LYS A 63 -5.55 21.94 -2.31
CA LYS A 63 -5.39 22.25 -0.88
C LYS A 63 -6.63 21.93 -0.05
N VAL A 64 -7.72 21.51 -0.70
CA VAL A 64 -9.02 21.19 -0.07
C VAL A 64 -9.51 19.85 -0.58
N PHE A 65 -10.06 19.04 0.33
CA PHE A 65 -10.47 17.66 0.04
C PHE A 65 -11.54 17.55 -1.05
N THR A 66 -12.62 18.32 -0.95
CA THR A 66 -13.77 18.15 -1.85
C THR A 66 -13.42 18.29 -3.33
N PRO A 67 -12.73 19.35 -3.79
CA PRO A 67 -12.32 19.45 -5.19
C PRO A 67 -11.26 18.41 -5.58
N PHE A 68 -10.33 18.06 -4.66
CA PHE A 68 -9.40 16.96 -4.88
C PHE A 68 -10.14 15.66 -5.16
N TRP A 69 -11.06 15.29 -4.26
CA TRP A 69 -11.75 14.01 -4.33
C TRP A 69 -12.63 13.90 -5.56
N ARG A 70 -13.37 14.97 -5.91
CA ARG A 70 -14.17 15.00 -7.14
C ARG A 70 -13.34 14.71 -8.40
N ASN A 71 -12.10 15.22 -8.45
CA ASN A 71 -11.19 14.98 -9.56
C ASN A 71 -10.58 13.57 -9.50
N ALA A 72 -10.07 13.18 -8.33
CA ALA A 72 -9.38 11.92 -8.11
C ALA A 72 -10.30 10.70 -8.30
N GLU A 73 -11.52 10.72 -7.75
CA GLU A 73 -12.45 9.60 -7.80
C GLU A 73 -12.75 9.16 -9.23
N GLN A 74 -12.90 10.10 -10.15
CA GLN A 74 -13.14 9.80 -11.55
C GLN A 74 -11.96 9.10 -12.22
N LYS A 75 -10.74 9.53 -11.90
CA LYS A 75 -9.51 8.88 -12.38
C LYS A 75 -9.37 7.46 -11.85
N TYR A 76 -9.75 7.23 -10.58
CA TYR A 76 -9.67 5.90 -9.96
C TYR A 76 -10.65 4.91 -10.57
N LEU A 77 -11.80 5.33 -11.04
CA LEU A 77 -12.75 4.46 -11.73
C LEU A 77 -12.19 3.86 -13.03
N GLY A 78 -11.24 4.56 -13.67
CA GLY A 78 -10.54 4.10 -14.87
C GLY A 78 -9.31 3.21 -14.61
N LEU A 79 -8.98 2.87 -13.36
CA LEU A 79 -7.82 2.04 -13.07
C LEU A 79 -7.99 0.61 -13.63
N PRO A 80 -6.97 0.08 -14.32
CA PRO A 80 -7.04 -1.27 -14.84
C PRO A 80 -7.12 -2.29 -13.70
N PRO A 81 -7.72 -3.46 -13.95
CA PRO A 81 -7.77 -4.52 -12.96
C PRO A 81 -6.36 -4.93 -12.54
N SER A 82 -6.15 -5.11 -11.23
CA SER A 82 -4.91 -5.69 -10.73
C SER A 82 -4.75 -7.11 -11.29
N LYS A 83 -3.63 -7.34 -11.99
CA LYS A 83 -3.32 -8.69 -12.48
C LYS A 83 -2.68 -9.48 -11.33
N ASN A 84 -3.27 -10.59 -10.97
CA ASN A 84 -2.62 -11.56 -10.08
C ASN A 84 -1.55 -12.31 -10.88
N TYR A 85 -0.29 -12.00 -10.64
CA TYR A 85 0.81 -12.78 -11.21
C TYR A 85 1.09 -13.97 -10.30
N ILE A 86 0.78 -15.16 -10.81
CA ILE A 86 1.21 -16.40 -10.17
C ILE A 86 2.61 -16.71 -10.72
N VAL A 87 3.62 -16.64 -9.89
CA VAL A 87 4.97 -17.05 -10.23
C VAL A 87 4.98 -18.58 -10.36
N LYS A 88 4.87 -19.08 -11.59
CA LYS A 88 4.81 -20.53 -11.87
C LYS A 88 6.19 -21.23 -11.83
N LYS A 89 7.29 -20.48 -11.89
CA LYS A 89 8.66 -21.04 -11.85
C LYS A 89 9.23 -20.92 -10.44
N LYS A 90 9.76 -22.02 -9.91
CA LYS A 90 10.63 -21.99 -8.74
C LYS A 90 11.86 -21.17 -9.10
N THR A 91 11.94 -19.95 -8.61
CA THR A 91 13.16 -19.15 -8.68
C THR A 91 14.22 -19.81 -7.80
N LYS A 92 15.41 -20.02 -8.35
CA LYS A 92 16.55 -20.49 -7.57
C LYS A 92 16.92 -19.37 -6.59
N VAL A 93 16.62 -19.54 -5.32
CA VAL A 93 17.07 -18.62 -4.29
C VAL A 93 18.56 -18.84 -4.10
N ILE A 94 19.37 -17.87 -4.50
CA ILE A 94 20.81 -17.92 -4.29
C ILE A 94 21.08 -17.21 -2.97
N SER A 95 21.45 -17.96 -1.93
CA SER A 95 21.88 -17.41 -0.67
C SER A 95 23.32 -16.88 -0.81
N PHE A 96 23.47 -15.59 -1.14
CA PHE A 96 24.79 -14.94 -1.21
C PHE A 96 25.28 -14.44 0.14
N PHE A 97 24.44 -14.44 1.14
CA PHE A 97 24.71 -13.69 2.36
C PHE A 97 24.90 -14.64 3.55
N LYS A 98 26.16 -15.02 3.80
CA LYS A 98 26.53 -15.71 5.06
C LYS A 98 26.37 -14.82 6.30
N ASN A 99 26.29 -13.49 6.13
CA ASN A 99 26.24 -12.49 7.20
C ASN A 99 24.98 -11.59 7.08
N CYS A 100 23.84 -12.15 6.72
CA CYS A 100 22.58 -11.40 6.82
C CYS A 100 22.23 -11.17 8.28
N VAL A 101 21.78 -9.95 8.59
CA VAL A 101 21.19 -9.63 9.88
C VAL A 101 19.92 -10.46 10.02
N GLU A 102 19.87 -11.32 11.02
CA GLU A 102 18.67 -12.09 11.32
C GLU A 102 17.52 -11.14 11.65
N PRO A 103 16.33 -11.31 11.04
CA PRO A 103 15.16 -10.45 11.34
C PRO A 103 14.87 -10.34 12.85
N LYS A 104 15.15 -11.39 13.61
CA LYS A 104 14.99 -11.41 15.07
C LYS A 104 15.85 -10.36 15.77
N SER A 105 16.98 -9.93 15.21
CA SER A 105 17.86 -8.94 15.82
C SER A 105 17.29 -7.53 15.83
N ILE A 106 16.28 -7.24 14.98
CA ILE A 106 15.58 -5.96 14.95
C ILE A 106 14.34 -5.92 15.84
N LEU A 107 13.94 -7.06 16.41
CA LEU A 107 12.82 -7.11 17.34
C LEU A 107 13.22 -6.54 18.70
N PRO A 108 12.29 -5.91 19.43
CA PRO A 108 12.55 -5.45 20.78
C PRO A 108 12.95 -6.61 21.70
N LYS A 109 13.93 -6.36 22.59
CA LYS A 109 14.37 -7.36 23.58
C LYS A 109 13.23 -7.82 24.50
N LYS A 110 12.31 -6.91 24.85
CA LYS A 110 11.09 -7.22 25.63
C LYS A 110 9.97 -7.66 24.70
N ASN A 111 9.30 -8.73 25.02
CA ASN A 111 8.25 -9.36 24.21
C ASN A 111 6.86 -8.66 24.31
N TRP A 112 6.83 -7.34 24.54
CA TRP A 112 5.57 -6.58 24.65
C TRP A 112 4.68 -6.69 23.40
N TYR A 113 5.28 -6.85 22.23
CA TYR A 113 4.59 -6.91 20.94
C TYR A 113 3.82 -8.25 20.74
N LYS A 114 4.16 -9.33 21.47
CA LYS A 114 3.51 -10.64 21.29
C LYS A 114 2.00 -10.60 21.52
N LYS A 115 1.51 -9.71 22.38
CA LYS A 115 0.07 -9.54 22.61
C LYS A 115 -0.69 -9.11 21.36
N PHE A 116 -0.05 -8.44 20.42
CA PHE A 116 -0.67 -8.03 19.15
C PHE A 116 -1.05 -9.24 18.28
N GLU A 117 -0.35 -10.37 18.39
CA GLU A 117 -0.63 -11.58 17.63
C GLU A 117 -2.03 -12.17 17.91
N ASN A 118 -2.63 -11.83 19.04
CA ASN A 118 -4.00 -12.19 19.38
C ASN A 118 -5.04 -11.40 18.56
N TYR A 119 -4.70 -10.19 18.15
CA TYR A 119 -5.61 -9.25 17.48
C TYR A 119 -5.32 -9.11 15.99
N TRP A 120 -4.06 -9.30 15.59
CA TRP A 120 -3.59 -9.08 14.24
C TRP A 120 -2.92 -10.31 13.66
N LYS A 121 -3.47 -10.79 12.55
CA LYS A 121 -2.83 -11.83 11.74
C LYS A 121 -2.11 -11.17 10.56
N VAL A 122 -0.84 -11.53 10.36
CA VAL A 122 0.09 -10.79 9.50
C VAL A 122 0.35 -11.58 8.22
N SER A 123 -0.62 -11.59 7.29
CA SER A 123 -0.42 -12.19 5.97
C SER A 123 -1.29 -11.52 4.90
N GLU A 124 -0.93 -11.73 3.63
CA GLU A 124 -1.77 -11.32 2.50
C GLU A 124 -3.14 -12.02 2.53
N ASN A 125 -3.19 -13.29 2.93
CA ASN A 125 -4.44 -14.02 3.03
C ASN A 125 -5.36 -13.46 4.12
N ASP A 126 -4.78 -13.05 5.25
CA ASP A 126 -5.56 -12.43 6.33
C ASP A 126 -6.08 -11.06 5.91
N SER A 127 -5.29 -10.26 5.19
CA SER A 127 -5.76 -8.99 4.63
C SER A 127 -6.97 -9.17 3.69
N LYS A 128 -6.97 -10.25 2.87
CA LYS A 128 -8.09 -10.59 1.99
C LYS A 128 -9.33 -11.00 2.77
N LYS A 129 -9.18 -11.76 3.88
CA LYS A 129 -10.29 -12.11 4.77
C LYS A 129 -10.90 -10.87 5.42
N VAL A 130 -10.05 -9.94 5.90
CA VAL A 130 -10.49 -8.68 6.48
C VAL A 130 -11.23 -7.82 5.46
N LEU A 131 -10.76 -7.76 4.21
CA LEU A 131 -11.46 -7.08 3.13
C LEU A 131 -12.81 -7.73 2.81
N SER A 132 -12.87 -9.06 2.78
CA SER A 132 -14.13 -9.79 2.56
C SER A 132 -15.14 -9.52 3.66
N SER A 133 -14.73 -9.52 4.93
CA SER A 133 -15.60 -9.18 6.05
C SER A 133 -16.10 -7.73 5.96
N LEU A 134 -15.24 -6.78 5.58
CA LEU A 134 -15.70 -5.42 5.35
C LEU A 134 -16.84 -5.36 4.31
N ILE A 135 -16.65 -6.02 3.16
CA ILE A 135 -17.59 -5.95 2.03
C ILE A 135 -18.90 -6.64 2.36
N ASN A 136 -18.85 -7.81 2.98
CA ASN A 136 -20.03 -8.65 3.20
C ASN A 136 -20.83 -8.21 4.43
N ASP A 137 -20.12 -7.81 5.50
CA ASP A 137 -20.73 -7.71 6.82
C ASP A 137 -20.84 -6.25 7.31
N LYS A 138 -19.79 -5.42 7.04
CA LYS A 138 -19.64 -4.13 7.74
C LYS A 138 -19.94 -2.92 6.89
N ILE A 139 -19.81 -3.00 5.56
CA ILE A 139 -19.81 -1.80 4.71
C ILE A 139 -21.14 -1.06 4.70
N LYS A 140 -22.26 -1.76 4.90
CA LYS A 140 -23.59 -1.16 4.92
C LYS A 140 -23.75 -0.18 6.07
N GLU A 141 -23.27 -0.57 7.24
CA GLU A 141 -23.38 0.20 8.50
C GLU A 141 -22.12 0.99 8.83
N TYR A 142 -21.11 0.94 7.97
CA TYR A 142 -19.82 1.59 8.20
C TYR A 142 -19.96 3.08 8.58
N GLY A 143 -20.93 3.76 7.97
CA GLY A 143 -21.14 5.20 8.16
C GLY A 143 -21.48 5.59 9.60
N SER A 144 -22.21 4.75 10.33
CA SER A 144 -22.58 4.95 11.73
C SER A 144 -21.66 4.17 12.67
N ALA A 145 -21.40 2.90 12.36
CA ALA A 145 -20.68 2.01 13.24
C ALA A 145 -19.21 2.43 13.53
N ARG A 146 -18.56 3.10 12.58
CA ARG A 146 -17.17 3.56 12.72
C ARG A 146 -16.94 4.55 13.85
N ASP A 147 -17.96 5.28 14.24
CA ASP A 147 -17.88 6.34 15.23
C ASP A 147 -17.99 5.79 16.68
N PHE A 148 -18.27 4.51 16.84
CA PHE A 148 -18.39 3.84 18.13
C PHE A 148 -17.21 2.90 18.40
N PRO A 149 -16.26 3.30 19.28
CA PRO A 149 -15.09 2.45 19.59
C PRO A 149 -15.44 1.11 20.26
N SER A 150 -16.61 1.00 20.86
CA SER A 150 -17.10 -0.21 21.55
C SER A 150 -17.51 -1.34 20.60
N ILE A 151 -17.66 -1.04 19.30
CA ILE A 151 -18.05 -2.04 18.30
C ILE A 151 -17.01 -2.17 17.19
N GLU A 152 -16.98 -3.34 16.54
CA GLU A 152 -16.06 -3.64 15.44
C GLU A 152 -16.50 -2.99 14.11
N GLY A 153 -16.77 -1.67 14.14
CA GLY A 153 -17.33 -0.90 13.02
C GLY A 153 -16.34 -0.49 11.94
N THR A 154 -15.02 -0.62 12.18
CA THR A 154 -14.00 -0.20 11.23
C THR A 154 -13.50 -1.35 10.35
N SER A 155 -12.85 -1.00 9.22
CA SER A 155 -12.31 -2.00 8.29
C SER A 155 -11.07 -2.74 8.82
N LYS A 156 -10.31 -2.12 9.72
CA LYS A 156 -8.99 -2.61 10.19
C LYS A 156 -7.99 -2.90 9.07
N LEU A 157 -8.14 -2.30 7.88
CA LEU A 157 -7.26 -2.54 6.73
C LEU A 157 -6.00 -1.67 6.72
N SER A 158 -5.95 -0.58 7.50
CA SER A 158 -4.84 0.38 7.47
C SER A 158 -3.45 -0.23 7.74
N PRO A 159 -3.24 -1.15 8.69
CA PRO A 159 -1.94 -1.80 8.89
C PRO A 159 -1.54 -2.64 7.68
N TYR A 160 -2.47 -3.37 7.10
CA TYR A 160 -2.20 -4.20 5.91
C TYR A 160 -1.81 -3.38 4.69
N ILE A 161 -2.43 -2.20 4.50
CA ILE A 161 -2.05 -1.25 3.45
C ILE A 161 -0.64 -0.69 3.74
N LYS A 162 -0.39 -0.25 4.97
CA LYS A 162 0.90 0.34 5.37
C LYS A 162 2.06 -0.63 5.12
N HIS A 163 1.88 -1.91 5.43
CA HIS A 163 2.91 -2.93 5.28
C HIS A 163 2.88 -3.68 3.93
N GLY A 164 2.06 -3.22 2.98
CA GLY A 164 2.04 -3.77 1.62
C GLY A 164 1.41 -5.17 1.49
N GLN A 165 0.68 -5.64 2.49
CA GLN A 165 0.00 -6.96 2.47
C GLN A 165 -1.27 -6.92 1.62
N ILE A 166 -1.82 -5.74 1.39
CA ILE A 166 -2.87 -5.48 0.41
C ILE A 166 -2.66 -4.11 -0.21
N HIS A 167 -2.76 -4.02 -1.53
CA HIS A 167 -2.68 -2.74 -2.21
C HIS A 167 -4.03 -2.02 -2.17
N VAL A 168 -4.01 -0.69 -1.98
CA VAL A 168 -5.24 0.11 -1.89
C VAL A 168 -6.11 0.02 -3.14
N SER A 169 -5.53 -0.18 -4.33
CA SER A 169 -6.31 -0.39 -5.57
C SER A 169 -7.13 -1.68 -5.56
N THR A 170 -6.67 -2.71 -4.86
CA THR A 170 -7.44 -3.95 -4.66
C THR A 170 -8.68 -3.68 -3.82
N ILE A 171 -8.53 -2.90 -2.75
CA ILE A 171 -9.65 -2.49 -1.89
C ILE A 171 -10.63 -1.64 -2.68
N TRP A 172 -10.14 -0.61 -3.36
CA TRP A 172 -10.93 0.27 -4.22
C TRP A 172 -11.77 -0.50 -5.23
N LYS A 173 -11.12 -1.40 -5.97
CA LYS A 173 -11.78 -2.23 -6.97
C LYS A 173 -12.86 -3.10 -6.35
N LYS A 174 -12.53 -3.83 -5.29
CA LYS A 174 -13.47 -4.73 -4.61
C LYS A 174 -14.67 -3.99 -4.03
N CYS A 175 -14.48 -2.80 -3.48
CA CYS A 175 -15.58 -1.96 -3.04
C CYS A 175 -16.47 -1.52 -4.22
N ASN A 176 -15.89 -1.19 -5.37
CA ASN A 176 -16.67 -0.79 -6.55
C ASN A 176 -17.45 -1.92 -7.22
N GLU A 177 -17.11 -3.18 -6.97
CA GLU A 177 -17.86 -4.35 -7.41
C GLU A 177 -19.18 -4.55 -6.62
N ILE A 178 -19.37 -3.85 -5.49
CA ILE A 178 -20.57 -3.93 -4.66
C ILE A 178 -21.78 -3.36 -5.44
N LYS A 179 -22.84 -4.15 -5.54
CA LYS A 179 -24.05 -3.76 -6.28
C LYS A 179 -24.84 -2.65 -5.58
N SER A 180 -24.98 -2.73 -4.25
CA SER A 180 -25.75 -1.75 -3.45
C SER A 180 -24.79 -0.73 -2.82
N LYS A 181 -24.70 0.43 -3.45
CA LYS A 181 -23.83 1.54 -3.03
C LYS A 181 -24.56 2.49 -2.08
N GLY A 182 -24.87 2.03 -0.87
CA GLY A 182 -25.53 2.82 0.17
C GLY A 182 -24.62 3.86 0.85
N ILE A 183 -25.15 4.47 1.91
CA ILE A 183 -24.45 5.53 2.68
C ILE A 183 -23.13 5.01 3.27
N GLY A 184 -23.12 3.83 3.85
CA GLY A 184 -21.92 3.23 4.44
C GLY A 184 -20.80 3.01 3.42
N TYR A 185 -21.14 2.49 2.23
CA TYR A 185 -20.21 2.40 1.11
C TYR A 185 -19.60 3.77 0.78
N ARG A 186 -20.44 4.81 0.59
CA ARG A 186 -19.96 6.15 0.22
C ARG A 186 -19.04 6.72 1.30
N LYS A 187 -19.38 6.53 2.58
CA LYS A 187 -18.51 6.93 3.70
C LYS A 187 -17.16 6.23 3.64
N TYR A 188 -17.14 4.92 3.42
CA TYR A 188 -15.88 4.16 3.34
C TYR A 188 -15.01 4.60 2.14
N ILE A 189 -15.60 4.81 0.98
CA ILE A 189 -14.89 5.31 -0.21
C ILE A 189 -14.29 6.70 0.04
N ASN A 190 -15.02 7.57 0.73
CA ASN A 190 -14.49 8.88 1.12
C ASN A 190 -13.30 8.76 2.08
N GLU A 191 -13.25 7.76 2.97
CA GLU A 191 -12.07 7.54 3.83
C GLU A 191 -10.84 7.12 3.04
N LEU A 192 -11.01 6.32 2.00
CA LEU A 192 -9.92 6.06 1.06
C LEU A 192 -9.47 7.35 0.36
N GLY A 193 -10.42 8.20 -0.01
CA GLY A 193 -10.13 9.52 -0.58
C GLY A 193 -9.37 10.44 0.37
N TRP A 194 -9.75 10.51 1.65
CA TRP A 194 -9.04 11.26 2.67
C TRP A 194 -7.61 10.78 2.85
N ARG A 195 -7.40 9.47 2.80
CA ARG A 195 -6.06 8.88 2.84
C ARG A 195 -5.21 9.36 1.67
N GLU A 196 -5.73 9.30 0.44
CA GLU A 196 -5.01 9.76 -0.75
C GLU A 196 -4.72 11.27 -0.70
N PHE A 197 -5.71 12.06 -0.25
CA PHE A 197 -5.53 13.50 -0.05
C PHE A 197 -4.45 13.82 0.97
N SER A 198 -4.42 13.10 2.10
CA SER A 198 -3.39 13.28 3.13
C SER A 198 -1.99 13.01 2.59
N HIS A 199 -1.82 11.99 1.75
CA HIS A 199 -0.55 11.73 1.08
C HIS A 199 -0.16 12.85 0.11
N SER A 200 -1.13 13.52 -0.53
CA SER A 200 -0.84 14.62 -1.47
C SER A 200 -0.44 15.93 -0.80
N LEU A 201 -0.57 16.04 0.53
CA LEU A 201 -0.19 17.21 1.32
C LEU A 201 1.24 17.12 1.89
N ILE A 202 1.91 15.97 1.77
CA ILE A 202 3.29 15.74 2.21
C ILE A 202 4.27 16.23 1.16
#